data_1d392d3ecfe714c8cec8076b302314dd
#
_entry.id   1d392d3ecfe714c8cec8076b302314dd
#
_cell.length_a   1.000
_cell.length_b   1.000
_cell.length_c   1.000
_cell.angle_alpha   90.00
_cell.angle_beta   90.00
_cell.angle_gamma   90.00
#
_symmetry.space_group_name_H-M   'P 1'
#
loop_
_entity.id
_entity.type
_entity.pdbx_description
1 polymer ?
#
loop_
_entity_poly.entity_id
_entity_poly.type
_entity_poly.pdbx_seq_one_letter_code
_entity_poly.pdbx_strand_id
1 'polypeptide(L)'
;GGNDSMYGYANIASMLLVLITAPMLGALSDRSGRRIPFLVITTCCCVFLTVFLGVGGLFPALVIFVGANYMFQSGLIFYDALLPTVSTERNRGKIGSFGVGVGYLGSLLGATMGILLLGSIGHIGMFKVSALLFLVFSIPCFVFVKENGSSKYLGSRLKALRGSVNQLIKTLRKTREYPGLSRFLIGRIFYADAVNTLI
;
A
#
# COMPACT_ATOMS: atom_id res chain seq x y z
N GLY A 1 -14.67 -18.56 15.33
CA GLY A 1 -15.75 -17.97 14.56
C GLY A 1 -15.96 -16.47 14.68
N GLY A 2 -16.42 -15.95 15.81
CA GLY A 2 -16.85 -14.53 15.88
C GLY A 2 -15.73 -13.50 15.73
N ASN A 3 -14.56 -13.79 16.24
CA ASN A 3 -13.40 -12.87 16.16
C ASN A 3 -12.84 -12.77 14.73
N ASP A 4 -12.85 -13.85 13.97
CA ASP A 4 -12.34 -13.87 12.59
C ASP A 4 -13.20 -12.98 11.69
N SER A 5 -14.52 -13.00 11.89
CA SER A 5 -15.43 -12.11 11.15
C SER A 5 -15.17 -10.63 11.49
N MET A 6 -14.82 -10.28 12.73
CA MET A 6 -14.48 -8.91 13.11
C MET A 6 -13.21 -8.41 12.43
N TYR A 7 -12.19 -9.25 12.28
CA TYR A 7 -11.00 -8.92 11.50
C TYR A 7 -11.32 -8.74 10.01
N GLY A 8 -12.22 -9.56 9.47
CA GLY A 8 -12.72 -9.40 8.10
C GLY A 8 -13.40 -8.04 7.89
N TYR A 9 -14.29 -7.64 8.79
CA TYR A 9 -14.94 -6.32 8.73
C TYR A 9 -13.93 -5.16 8.90
N ALA A 10 -12.95 -5.29 9.79
CA ALA A 10 -11.90 -4.31 9.96
C ALA A 10 -11.04 -4.16 8.69
N ASN A 11 -10.74 -5.26 8.02
CA ASN A 11 -10.04 -5.24 6.73
C ASN A 11 -10.87 -4.53 5.65
N ILE A 12 -12.15 -4.87 5.51
CA ILE A 12 -13.06 -4.19 4.58
C ILE A 12 -13.13 -2.69 4.87
N ALA A 13 -13.24 -2.29 6.14
CA ALA A 13 -13.27 -0.89 6.52
C ALA A 13 -11.99 -0.15 6.09
N SER A 14 -10.80 -0.74 6.30
CA SER A 14 -9.55 -0.14 5.86
C SER A 14 -9.46 -0.01 4.33
N MET A 15 -9.91 -1.03 3.59
CA MET A 15 -9.93 -1.01 2.13
C MET A 15 -10.88 0.05 1.57
N LEU A 16 -12.05 0.24 2.18
CA LEU A 16 -12.98 1.31 1.81
C LEU A 16 -12.38 2.70 2.06
N LEU A 17 -11.68 2.90 3.18
CA LEU A 17 -10.96 4.15 3.44
C LEU A 17 -9.90 4.41 2.36
N VAL A 18 -9.13 3.39 2.00
CA VAL A 18 -8.13 3.51 0.93
C VAL A 18 -8.79 3.83 -0.40
N LEU A 19 -9.87 3.15 -0.77
CA LEU A 19 -10.60 3.39 -2.01
C LEU A 19 -11.03 4.85 -2.16
N ILE A 20 -11.54 5.45 -1.08
CA ILE A 20 -11.98 6.85 -1.06
C ILE A 20 -10.79 7.81 -1.12
N THR A 21 -9.70 7.51 -0.42
CA THR A 21 -8.56 8.41 -0.25
C THR A 21 -7.46 8.23 -1.30
N ALA A 22 -7.36 7.07 -1.97
CA ALA A 22 -6.34 6.77 -2.96
C ALA A 22 -6.19 7.83 -4.05
N PRO A 23 -7.27 8.35 -4.67
CA PRO A 23 -7.15 9.40 -5.67
C PRO A 23 -6.57 10.70 -5.12
N MET A 24 -6.88 11.00 -3.85
CA MET A 24 -6.39 12.20 -3.17
C MET A 24 -4.90 12.06 -2.84
N LEU A 25 -4.49 10.88 -2.34
CA LEU A 25 -3.10 10.57 -2.02
C LEU A 25 -2.23 10.57 -3.29
N GLY A 26 -2.71 9.95 -4.38
CA GLY A 26 -2.03 9.98 -5.66
C GLY A 26 -1.84 11.39 -6.20
N ALA A 27 -2.91 12.20 -6.21
CA ALA A 27 -2.84 13.59 -6.67
C ALA A 27 -1.92 14.46 -5.77
N LEU A 28 -1.90 14.21 -4.47
CA LEU A 28 -1.02 14.91 -3.54
C LEU A 28 0.45 14.58 -3.83
N SER A 29 0.76 13.32 -4.05
CA SER A 29 2.10 12.83 -4.38
C SER A 29 2.59 13.38 -5.73
N ASP A 30 1.74 13.35 -6.75
CA ASP A 30 2.09 13.85 -8.09
C ASP A 30 2.36 15.37 -8.10
N ARG A 31 1.66 16.13 -7.28
CA ARG A 31 1.86 17.57 -7.17
C ARG A 31 3.10 17.96 -6.39
N SER A 32 3.43 17.21 -5.34
CA SER A 32 4.64 17.47 -4.55
C SER A 32 5.91 17.20 -5.36
N GLY A 33 5.82 16.38 -6.43
CA GLY A 33 6.96 15.89 -7.19
C GLY A 33 7.90 15.02 -6.36
N ARG A 34 7.52 14.69 -5.12
CA ARG A 34 8.29 13.87 -4.18
C ARG A 34 7.37 12.85 -3.56
N ARG A 35 7.65 11.58 -3.76
CA ARG A 35 6.87 10.43 -3.26
C ARG A 35 7.50 9.79 -2.04
N ILE A 36 8.82 9.81 -1.95
CA ILE A 36 9.58 9.22 -0.83
C ILE A 36 9.18 9.78 0.54
N PRO A 37 9.00 11.09 0.77
CA PRO A 37 8.57 11.58 2.06
C PRO A 37 7.21 11.02 2.52
N PHE A 38 6.26 10.87 1.58
CA PHE A 38 4.96 10.27 1.88
C PHE A 38 5.09 8.77 2.20
N LEU A 39 5.92 8.06 1.43
CA LEU A 39 6.22 6.65 1.67
C LEU A 39 6.86 6.46 3.06
N VAL A 40 7.84 7.29 3.43
CA VAL A 40 8.47 7.24 4.76
C VAL A 40 7.44 7.47 5.88
N ILE A 41 6.61 8.50 5.76
CA ILE A 41 5.58 8.80 6.77
C ILE A 41 4.61 7.64 6.91
N THR A 42 4.06 7.13 5.82
CA THR A 42 3.10 6.02 5.86
C THR A 42 3.72 4.74 6.39
N THR A 43 4.97 4.44 6.03
CA THR A 43 5.70 3.27 6.56
C THR A 43 5.97 3.42 8.05
N CYS A 44 6.48 4.56 8.51
CA CYS A 44 6.73 4.79 9.94
C CYS A 44 5.44 4.72 10.77
N CYS A 45 4.35 5.30 10.28
CA CYS A 45 3.04 5.20 10.93
C CYS A 45 2.53 3.75 10.97
N CYS A 46 2.68 3.00 9.88
CA CYS A 46 2.32 1.59 9.82
C CYS A 46 3.12 0.77 10.85
N VAL A 47 4.45 0.93 10.87
CA VAL A 47 5.35 0.26 11.82
C VAL A 47 4.95 0.59 13.25
N PHE A 48 4.75 1.87 13.55
CA PHE A 48 4.34 2.32 14.87
C PHE A 48 3.03 1.65 15.32
N LEU A 49 2.00 1.69 14.49
CA LEU A 49 0.71 1.05 14.79
C LEU A 49 0.85 -0.47 14.95
N THR A 50 1.64 -1.13 14.10
CA THR A 50 1.84 -2.58 14.17
C THR A 50 2.55 -3.02 15.45
N VAL A 51 3.48 -2.22 15.98
CA VAL A 51 4.15 -2.50 17.28
C VAL A 51 3.16 -2.52 18.43
N PHE A 52 2.13 -1.68 18.37
CA PHE A 52 1.08 -1.61 19.40
C PHE A 52 -0.09 -2.59 19.16
N LEU A 53 -0.05 -3.37 18.07
CA LEU A 53 -1.08 -4.34 17.77
C LEU A 53 -1.08 -5.46 18.83
N GLY A 54 -2.24 -5.70 19.41
CA GLY A 54 -2.42 -6.70 20.49
C GLY A 54 -2.37 -6.12 21.90
N VAL A 55 -2.17 -4.82 22.06
CA VAL A 55 -2.23 -4.15 23.36
C VAL A 55 -3.66 -3.62 23.58
N GLY A 56 -4.25 -3.86 24.76
CA GLY A 56 -5.51 -3.24 25.17
C GLY A 56 -6.80 -3.98 24.82
N GLY A 57 -6.72 -5.25 24.39
CA GLY A 57 -7.90 -6.07 24.09
C GLY A 57 -8.37 -6.00 22.63
N LEU A 58 -9.54 -6.63 22.35
CA LEU A 58 -9.99 -6.85 20.96
C LEU A 58 -10.37 -5.55 20.26
N PHE A 59 -11.14 -4.68 20.86
CA PHE A 59 -11.62 -3.45 20.22
C PHE A 59 -10.48 -2.48 19.86
N PRO A 60 -9.57 -2.11 20.78
CA PRO A 60 -8.39 -1.33 20.43
C PRO A 60 -7.52 -1.99 19.35
N ALA A 61 -7.34 -3.32 19.40
CA ALA A 61 -6.58 -4.04 18.40
C ALA A 61 -7.20 -3.91 17.00
N LEU A 62 -8.53 -3.97 16.87
CA LEU A 62 -9.22 -3.77 15.60
C LEU A 62 -9.02 -2.35 15.05
N VAL A 63 -9.12 -1.33 15.89
CA VAL A 63 -8.91 0.07 15.49
C VAL A 63 -7.47 0.29 15.03
N ILE A 64 -6.49 -0.22 15.78
CA ILE A 64 -5.06 -0.16 15.42
C ILE A 64 -4.81 -0.91 14.12
N PHE A 65 -5.42 -2.07 13.94
CA PHE A 65 -5.31 -2.87 12.71
C PHE A 65 -5.84 -2.10 11.49
N VAL A 66 -7.02 -1.48 11.58
CA VAL A 66 -7.58 -0.66 10.50
C VAL A 66 -6.61 0.47 10.14
N GLY A 67 -6.06 1.17 11.14
CA GLY A 67 -5.08 2.22 10.94
C GLY A 67 -3.79 1.73 10.30
N ALA A 68 -3.22 0.63 10.80
CA ALA A 68 -1.99 0.03 10.28
C ALA A 68 -2.17 -0.43 8.81
N ASN A 69 -3.27 -1.13 8.54
CA ASN A 69 -3.58 -1.60 7.18
C ASN A 69 -3.84 -0.44 6.21
N TYR A 70 -4.56 0.60 6.66
CA TYR A 70 -4.74 1.82 5.87
C TYR A 70 -3.41 2.49 5.53
N MET A 71 -2.48 2.63 6.49
CA MET A 71 -1.17 3.21 6.26
C MET A 71 -0.30 2.35 5.33
N PHE A 72 -0.37 1.02 5.48
CA PHE A 72 0.32 0.08 4.59
C PHE A 72 -0.16 0.23 3.14
N GLN A 73 -1.46 0.18 2.92
CA GLN A 73 -2.05 0.30 1.58
C GLN A 73 -1.80 1.69 0.96
N SER A 74 -1.84 2.75 1.77
CA SER A 74 -1.47 4.10 1.34
C SER A 74 0.01 4.16 0.93
N GLY A 75 0.88 3.47 1.66
CA GLY A 75 2.30 3.34 1.32
C GLY A 75 2.51 2.65 -0.03
N LEU A 76 1.74 1.61 -0.35
CA LEU A 76 1.81 0.92 -1.64
C LEU A 76 1.47 1.86 -2.81
N ILE A 77 0.51 2.77 -2.65
CA ILE A 77 0.17 3.77 -3.68
C ILE A 77 1.41 4.63 -4.02
N PHE A 78 2.14 5.08 -3.01
CA PHE A 78 3.36 5.88 -3.22
C PHE A 78 4.51 5.04 -3.75
N TYR A 79 4.66 3.80 -3.28
CA TYR A 79 5.66 2.86 -3.77
C TYR A 79 5.48 2.54 -5.25
N ASP A 80 4.28 2.18 -5.68
CA ASP A 80 3.98 1.88 -7.08
C ASP A 80 4.21 3.10 -7.98
N ALA A 81 3.93 4.29 -7.47
CA ALA A 81 4.18 5.54 -8.18
C ALA A 81 5.69 5.84 -8.36
N LEU A 82 6.60 5.21 -7.62
CA LEU A 82 8.06 5.32 -7.82
C LEU A 82 8.57 4.51 -9.00
N LEU A 83 7.83 3.50 -9.48
CA LEU A 83 8.27 2.63 -10.57
C LEU A 83 8.74 3.39 -11.83
N PRO A 84 8.05 4.44 -12.30
CA PRO A 84 8.55 5.25 -13.41
C PRO A 84 9.85 6.01 -13.11
N THR A 85 10.13 6.31 -11.85
CA THR A 85 11.36 7.02 -11.43
C THR A 85 12.59 6.12 -11.49
N VAL A 86 12.42 4.82 -11.18
CA VAL A 86 13.50 3.83 -11.11
C VAL A 86 13.60 2.97 -12.39
N SER A 87 12.74 3.20 -13.38
CA SER A 87 12.66 2.42 -14.61
C SER A 87 12.52 3.29 -15.85
N THR A 88 12.97 2.76 -16.99
CA THR A 88 12.67 3.31 -18.32
C THR A 88 11.43 2.65 -18.90
N GLU A 89 10.78 3.26 -19.91
CA GLU A 89 9.60 2.66 -20.56
C GLU A 89 9.88 1.25 -21.09
N ARG A 90 11.10 1.01 -21.58
CA ARG A 90 11.51 -0.28 -22.14
C ARG A 90 11.69 -1.39 -21.10
N ASN A 91 12.11 -1.06 -19.87
CA ASN A 91 12.43 -2.06 -18.83
C ASN A 91 11.46 -2.05 -17.65
N ARG A 92 10.46 -1.15 -17.66
CA ARG A 92 9.49 -0.98 -16.57
C ARG A 92 8.78 -2.29 -16.19
N GLY A 93 8.37 -3.06 -17.21
CA GLY A 93 7.74 -4.37 -16.98
C GLY A 93 8.67 -5.36 -16.27
N LYS A 94 9.93 -5.43 -16.70
CA LYS A 94 10.92 -6.34 -16.09
C LYS A 94 11.22 -5.96 -14.64
N ILE A 95 11.42 -4.67 -14.36
CA ILE A 95 11.69 -4.18 -13.00
C ILE A 95 10.47 -4.41 -12.10
N GLY A 96 9.27 -4.12 -12.60
CA GLY A 96 8.02 -4.38 -11.85
C GLY A 96 7.83 -5.86 -11.54
N SER A 97 8.00 -6.76 -12.51
CA SER A 97 7.90 -8.20 -12.30
C SER A 97 8.96 -8.74 -11.33
N PHE A 98 10.18 -8.22 -11.41
CA PHE A 98 11.24 -8.58 -10.46
C PHE A 98 10.88 -8.14 -9.04
N GLY A 99 10.36 -6.91 -8.87
CA GLY A 99 9.90 -6.43 -7.57
C GLY A 99 8.79 -7.29 -6.97
N VAL A 100 7.82 -7.70 -7.78
CA VAL A 100 6.76 -8.64 -7.38
C VAL A 100 7.35 -9.98 -6.96
N GLY A 101 8.28 -10.54 -7.73
CA GLY A 101 8.96 -11.81 -7.40
C GLY A 101 9.70 -11.75 -6.06
N VAL A 102 10.44 -10.67 -5.80
CA VAL A 102 11.10 -10.45 -4.50
C VAL A 102 10.05 -10.32 -3.38
N GLY A 103 8.90 -9.69 -3.65
CA GLY A 103 7.80 -9.61 -2.69
C GLY A 103 7.27 -11.00 -2.29
N TYR A 104 7.11 -11.92 -3.22
CA TYR A 104 6.71 -13.31 -2.90
C TYR A 104 7.75 -14.05 -2.06
N LEU A 105 9.05 -13.85 -2.32
CA LEU A 105 10.09 -14.38 -1.44
C LEU A 105 9.97 -13.82 -0.02
N GLY A 106 9.67 -12.53 0.11
CA GLY A 106 9.40 -11.89 1.39
C GLY A 106 8.20 -12.52 2.12
N SER A 107 7.11 -12.80 1.40
CA SER A 107 5.93 -13.49 1.96
C SER A 107 6.26 -14.90 2.45
N LEU A 108 7.06 -15.66 1.69
CA LEU A 108 7.51 -17.00 2.07
C LEU A 108 8.38 -16.95 3.34
N LEU A 109 9.30 -16.00 3.41
CA LEU A 109 10.14 -15.79 4.60
C LEU A 109 9.28 -15.40 5.82
N GLY A 110 8.32 -14.51 5.64
CA GLY A 110 7.38 -14.10 6.70
C GLY A 110 6.55 -15.28 7.21
N ALA A 111 6.01 -16.10 6.32
CA ALA A 111 5.26 -17.30 6.70
C ALA A 111 6.15 -18.31 7.45
N THR A 112 7.36 -18.57 6.97
CA THR A 112 8.32 -19.46 7.62
C THR A 112 8.68 -18.95 9.02
N MET A 113 8.98 -17.66 9.17
CA MET A 113 9.24 -17.07 10.47
C MET A 113 8.01 -17.16 11.39
N GLY A 114 6.80 -16.98 10.85
CA GLY A 114 5.56 -17.19 11.60
C GLY A 114 5.47 -18.58 12.19
N ILE A 115 5.71 -19.62 11.38
CA ILE A 115 5.66 -21.02 11.84
C ILE A 115 6.72 -21.29 12.91
N LEU A 116 7.95 -20.81 12.71
CA LEU A 116 9.08 -21.12 13.60
C LEU A 116 9.03 -20.33 14.92
N LEU A 117 8.62 -19.08 14.90
CA LEU A 117 8.76 -18.18 16.04
C LEU A 117 7.46 -17.99 16.83
N LEU A 118 6.30 -18.26 16.24
CA LEU A 118 5.00 -18.01 16.91
C LEU A 118 4.88 -18.75 18.23
N GLY A 119 5.36 -19.99 18.31
CA GLY A 119 5.37 -20.79 19.52
C GLY A 119 6.28 -20.25 20.64
N SER A 120 7.34 -19.52 20.26
CA SER A 120 8.35 -19.00 21.21
C SER A 120 8.03 -17.59 21.71
N ILE A 121 7.57 -16.70 20.81
CA ILE A 121 7.40 -15.28 21.11
C ILE A 121 5.92 -14.82 21.14
N GLY A 122 4.99 -15.73 20.77
CA GLY A 122 3.57 -15.48 20.72
C GLY A 122 3.16 -14.44 19.66
N HIS A 123 1.85 -14.18 19.56
CA HIS A 123 1.30 -13.27 18.53
C HIS A 123 1.81 -11.83 18.66
N ILE A 124 1.91 -11.30 19.87
CA ILE A 124 2.37 -9.92 20.12
C ILE A 124 3.85 -9.77 19.71
N GLY A 125 4.66 -10.77 20.03
CA GLY A 125 6.06 -10.82 19.59
C GLY A 125 6.20 -10.83 18.08
N MET A 126 5.34 -11.61 17.39
CA MET A 126 5.31 -11.66 15.93
C MET A 126 4.98 -10.31 15.29
N PHE A 127 4.03 -9.55 15.83
CA PHE A 127 3.74 -8.21 15.33
C PHE A 127 4.94 -7.27 15.42
N LYS A 128 5.69 -7.33 16.54
CA LYS A 128 6.91 -6.52 16.73
C LYS A 128 8.02 -6.92 15.77
N VAL A 129 8.25 -8.22 15.57
CA VAL A 129 9.25 -8.73 14.62
C VAL A 129 8.87 -8.33 13.19
N SER A 130 7.61 -8.50 12.80
CA SER A 130 7.12 -8.11 11.47
C SER A 130 7.28 -6.61 11.23
N ALA A 131 6.95 -5.77 12.23
CA ALA A 131 7.12 -4.33 12.16
C ALA A 131 8.59 -3.93 11.98
N LEU A 132 9.51 -4.58 12.73
CA LEU A 132 10.95 -4.35 12.62
C LEU A 132 11.47 -4.74 11.23
N LEU A 133 11.11 -5.93 10.75
CA LEU A 133 11.51 -6.39 9.41
C LEU A 133 10.98 -5.47 8.32
N PHE A 134 9.72 -5.04 8.41
CA PHE A 134 9.16 -4.10 7.46
C PHE A 134 9.94 -2.78 7.43
N LEU A 135 10.31 -2.25 8.59
CA LEU A 135 11.15 -1.05 8.68
C LEU A 135 12.52 -1.29 8.03
N VAL A 136 13.21 -2.36 8.41
CA VAL A 136 14.57 -2.68 7.90
C VAL A 136 14.55 -2.85 6.38
N PHE A 137 13.61 -3.59 5.83
CA PHE A 137 13.49 -3.79 4.38
C PHE A 137 13.02 -2.54 3.62
N SER A 138 12.43 -1.56 4.30
CA SER A 138 12.06 -0.28 3.69
C SER A 138 13.24 0.70 3.58
N ILE A 139 14.26 0.58 4.43
CA ILE A 139 15.43 1.49 4.45
C ILE A 139 16.12 1.59 3.08
N PRO A 140 16.40 0.50 2.35
CA PRO A 140 17.03 0.60 1.03
C PRO A 140 16.24 1.47 0.06
N CYS A 141 14.91 1.38 0.08
CA CYS A 141 14.05 2.23 -0.76
C CYS A 141 14.20 3.71 -0.39
N PHE A 142 14.25 4.03 0.90
CA PHE A 142 14.37 5.41 1.38
C PHE A 142 15.71 6.04 1.06
N VAL A 143 16.79 5.25 1.07
CA VAL A 143 18.17 5.73 0.92
C VAL A 143 18.61 5.74 -0.55
N PHE A 144 18.31 4.68 -1.29
CA PHE A 144 18.85 4.51 -2.64
C PHE A 144 17.98 5.14 -3.74
N VAL A 145 16.67 5.29 -3.52
CA VAL A 145 15.80 5.91 -4.52
C VAL A 145 15.92 7.43 -4.42
N LYS A 146 16.57 8.03 -5.43
CA LYS A 146 16.70 9.49 -5.54
C LYS A 146 15.59 10.04 -6.43
N GLU A 147 14.80 10.94 -5.89
CA GLU A 147 13.79 11.69 -6.66
C GLU A 147 14.39 13.03 -7.09
N ASN A 148 14.44 13.30 -8.38
CA ASN A 148 14.74 14.63 -8.92
C ASN A 148 13.49 15.50 -8.78
N GLY A 149 13.20 15.93 -7.55
CA GLY A 149 12.01 16.70 -7.22
C GLY A 149 11.98 18.05 -7.93
N SER A 150 11.28 18.12 -9.04
CA SER A 150 10.82 19.39 -9.57
C SER A 150 9.59 19.81 -8.80
N SER A 151 9.80 20.58 -7.72
CA SER A 151 8.72 21.19 -6.94
C SER A 151 8.01 22.24 -7.81
N LYS A 152 7.08 21.81 -8.61
CA LYS A 152 6.13 22.74 -9.27
C LYS A 152 4.87 22.84 -8.42
N TYR A 153 4.75 23.98 -7.74
CA TYR A 153 3.55 24.55 -7.15
C TYR A 153 2.91 23.89 -5.91
N LEU A 154 3.22 24.47 -4.77
CA LEU A 154 2.46 24.34 -3.51
C LEU A 154 1.20 25.23 -3.50
N GLY A 155 0.57 25.42 -4.64
CA GLY A 155 -0.61 26.30 -4.79
C GLY A 155 -1.92 25.55 -4.61
N SER A 156 -2.67 25.95 -3.58
CA SER A 156 -4.07 25.61 -3.33
C SER A 156 -4.44 24.13 -3.21
N ARG A 157 -4.18 23.56 -2.04
CA ARG A 157 -4.46 22.14 -1.67
C ARG A 157 -5.91 21.72 -1.87
N LEU A 158 -6.89 22.59 -1.55
CA LEU A 158 -8.32 22.27 -1.63
C LEU A 158 -8.91 22.26 -3.05
N LYS A 159 -8.47 23.19 -3.93
CA LYS A 159 -8.88 23.16 -5.35
C LYS A 159 -8.36 21.94 -6.08
N ALA A 160 -7.23 21.38 -5.63
CA ALA A 160 -6.62 20.19 -6.17
C ALA A 160 -7.43 18.92 -5.93
N LEU A 161 -7.95 18.76 -4.73
CA LEU A 161 -8.72 17.58 -4.34
C LEU A 161 -10.01 17.47 -5.15
N ARG A 162 -10.72 18.57 -5.31
CA ARG A 162 -11.93 18.63 -6.13
C ARG A 162 -11.66 18.39 -7.61
N GLY A 163 -10.49 18.84 -8.11
CA GLY A 163 -10.06 18.59 -9.48
C GLY A 163 -9.71 17.13 -9.73
N SER A 164 -9.12 16.43 -8.75
CA SER A 164 -8.69 15.03 -8.89
C SER A 164 -9.86 14.07 -8.99
N VAL A 165 -10.93 14.27 -8.19
CA VAL A 165 -12.15 13.46 -8.29
C VAL A 165 -12.83 13.66 -9.64
N ASN A 166 -12.95 14.91 -10.10
CA ASN A 166 -13.50 15.21 -11.42
C ASN A 166 -12.64 14.65 -12.57
N GLN A 167 -11.32 14.62 -12.39
CA GLN A 167 -10.41 14.04 -13.37
C GLN A 167 -10.54 12.52 -13.42
N LEU A 168 -10.73 11.85 -12.28
CA LEU A 168 -11.03 10.42 -12.23
C LEU A 168 -12.34 10.08 -12.92
N ILE A 169 -13.41 10.84 -12.64
CA ILE A 169 -14.71 10.63 -13.30
C ILE A 169 -14.57 10.83 -14.81
N LYS A 170 -13.82 11.85 -15.24
CA LYS A 170 -13.51 12.07 -16.67
C LYS A 170 -12.69 10.94 -17.26
N THR A 171 -11.70 10.42 -16.53
CA THR A 171 -10.87 9.29 -16.98
C THR A 171 -11.70 8.02 -17.08
N LEU A 172 -12.53 7.71 -16.09
CA LEU A 172 -13.45 6.57 -16.12
C LEU A 172 -14.47 6.70 -17.27
N ARG A 173 -14.94 7.92 -17.55
CA ARG A 173 -15.83 8.16 -18.68
C ARG A 173 -15.12 7.98 -20.04
N LYS A 174 -13.87 8.42 -20.15
CA LYS A 174 -13.01 8.18 -21.32
C LYS A 174 -12.62 6.71 -21.51
N THR A 175 -12.49 5.95 -20.41
CA THR A 175 -12.21 4.50 -20.48
C THR A 175 -13.31 3.77 -21.26
N ARG A 176 -14.53 4.30 -21.27
CA ARG A 176 -15.66 3.77 -22.04
C ARG A 176 -15.48 3.96 -23.58
N GLU A 177 -14.64 4.90 -23.98
CA GLU A 177 -14.27 5.13 -25.38
C GLU A 177 -13.28 4.08 -25.91
N TYR A 178 -12.62 3.34 -25.00
CA TYR A 178 -11.65 2.27 -25.31
C TYR A 178 -12.16 0.90 -24.82
N PRO A 179 -12.96 0.17 -25.61
CA PRO A 179 -13.57 -1.09 -25.18
C PRO A 179 -12.55 -2.17 -24.76
N GLY A 180 -11.35 -2.12 -25.34
CA GLY A 180 -10.24 -3.00 -24.93
C GLY A 180 -9.72 -2.72 -23.52
N LEU A 181 -9.67 -1.46 -23.10
CA LEU A 181 -9.21 -1.05 -21.79
C LEU A 181 -10.20 -1.48 -20.70
N SER A 182 -11.50 -1.33 -20.93
CA SER A 182 -12.54 -1.80 -19.99
C SER A 182 -12.46 -3.31 -19.76
N ARG A 183 -12.31 -4.09 -20.81
CA ARG A 183 -12.16 -5.56 -20.72
C ARG A 183 -10.89 -5.94 -19.97
N PHE A 184 -9.77 -5.26 -20.23
CA PHE A 184 -8.52 -5.47 -19.52
C PHE A 184 -8.64 -5.15 -18.02
N LEU A 185 -9.28 -4.05 -17.65
CA LEU A 185 -9.49 -3.68 -16.25
C LEU A 185 -10.35 -4.70 -15.51
N ILE A 186 -11.44 -5.17 -16.13
CA ILE A 186 -12.29 -6.22 -15.56
C ILE A 186 -11.47 -7.51 -15.39
N GLY A 187 -10.76 -7.95 -16.42
CA GLY A 187 -9.90 -9.12 -16.36
C GLY A 187 -8.83 -9.02 -15.26
N ARG A 188 -8.26 -7.82 -15.06
CA ARG A 188 -7.27 -7.57 -14.01
C ARG A 188 -7.87 -7.71 -12.61
N ILE A 189 -9.11 -7.27 -12.39
CA ILE A 189 -9.79 -7.42 -11.09
C ILE A 189 -9.92 -8.91 -10.76
N PHE A 190 -10.47 -9.72 -11.66
CA PHE A 190 -10.61 -11.16 -11.44
C PHE A 190 -9.27 -11.87 -11.26
N TYR A 191 -8.26 -11.50 -12.06
CA TYR A 191 -6.92 -12.06 -11.93
C TYR A 191 -6.29 -11.73 -10.58
N ALA A 192 -6.36 -10.46 -10.16
CA ALA A 192 -5.79 -10.02 -8.89
C ALA A 192 -6.50 -10.69 -7.70
N ASP A 193 -7.82 -10.82 -7.77
CA ASP A 193 -8.62 -11.50 -6.74
C ASP A 193 -8.25 -12.99 -6.64
N ALA A 194 -8.15 -13.69 -7.77
CA ALA A 194 -7.72 -15.08 -7.81
C ALA A 194 -6.33 -15.29 -7.21
N VAL A 195 -5.36 -14.43 -7.57
CA VAL A 195 -3.99 -14.50 -7.02
C VAL A 195 -3.99 -14.25 -5.51
N ASN A 196 -4.72 -13.22 -5.04
CA ASN A 196 -4.78 -12.91 -3.61
C ASN A 196 -5.52 -13.96 -2.77
N THR A 197 -6.37 -14.77 -3.39
CA THR A 197 -7.11 -15.86 -2.71
C THR A 197 -6.26 -17.14 -2.59
N LEU A 198 -5.31 -17.34 -3.52
CA LEU A 198 -4.46 -18.53 -3.57
C LEU A 198 -3.19 -18.42 -2.70
N ILE A 199 -2.85 -17.23 -2.22
CA ILE A 199 -1.69 -16.94 -1.38
C ILE A 199 -2.11 -16.73 0.05
#